data_37bdf3cde00a5d2b60d37001c239768a
#
_entry.id   37bdf3cde00a5d2b60d37001c239768a
#
_cell.length_a   1.000
_cell.length_b   1.000
_cell.length_c   1.000
_cell.angle_alpha   90.00
_cell.angle_beta   90.00
_cell.angle_gamma   90.00
#
_symmetry.space_group_name_H-M   'P 1'
#
loop_
_entity.id
_entity.type
_entity.pdbx_description
1 polymer ?
#
loop_
_entity_poly.entity_id
_entity_poly.type
_entity_poly.pdbx_seq_one_letter_code
_entity_poly.pdbx_strand_id
1 'polypeptide(L)'
;GVLLLSLGWGGAELLLEGSPLFWIGVGGSVLPLDRPLAGLARWLGSGGLAAVRRRWGWGLWRRWRRRGDRGTAWWLSLLLAHGLGALSLVPPPAFASLRLGAWQPAVPTREKFSPDRQRRFNAALSSALQQAQALQVQALVAPEGTLPSRWQPDDVDGLPLPLISGGFRWVRGQQRSSVLLGLPGRAGLEPLVDKHRLVPLGEWLPPLPA
;
A
#
# COMPACT_ATOMS: atom_id res chain seq x y z
N GLY A 1 -10.61 4.32 33.16
CA GLY A 1 -9.20 3.99 33.04
C GLY A 1 -8.77 3.34 31.74
N VAL A 2 -8.68 1.99 31.67
CA VAL A 2 -8.01 1.30 30.54
C VAL A 2 -8.70 1.50 29.20
N LEU A 3 -10.01 1.59 29.15
CA LEU A 3 -10.72 1.88 27.90
C LEU A 3 -10.30 3.24 27.33
N LEU A 4 -10.29 4.27 28.15
CA LEU A 4 -9.85 5.61 27.73
C LEU A 4 -8.39 5.61 27.27
N LEU A 5 -7.50 4.89 27.97
CA LEU A 5 -6.10 4.74 27.53
C LEU A 5 -5.97 4.00 26.20
N SER A 6 -6.78 2.97 25.97
CA SER A 6 -6.77 2.24 24.71
C SER A 6 -7.30 3.08 23.54
N LEU A 7 -8.38 3.83 23.77
CA LEU A 7 -8.94 4.75 22.77
C LEU A 7 -7.98 5.92 22.51
N GLY A 8 -7.39 6.48 23.56
CA GLY A 8 -6.38 7.55 23.43
C GLY A 8 -5.16 7.09 22.63
N TRP A 9 -4.67 5.87 22.87
CA TRP A 9 -3.59 5.29 22.08
C TRP A 9 -3.98 5.12 20.60
N GLY A 10 -5.15 4.53 20.32
CA GLY A 10 -5.65 4.38 18.96
C GLY A 10 -5.83 5.71 18.24
N GLY A 11 -6.33 6.73 18.94
CA GLY A 11 -6.46 8.09 18.42
C GLY A 11 -5.08 8.72 18.12
N ALA A 12 -4.10 8.54 19.01
CA ALA A 12 -2.74 8.99 18.78
C ALA A 12 -2.09 8.32 17.56
N GLU A 13 -2.30 7.01 17.35
CA GLU A 13 -1.82 6.33 16.15
C GLU A 13 -2.46 6.90 14.87
N LEU A 14 -3.77 7.16 14.87
CA LEU A 14 -4.44 7.78 13.72
C LEU A 14 -3.88 9.17 13.40
N LEU A 15 -3.59 9.97 14.42
CA LEU A 15 -2.96 11.28 14.24
C LEU A 15 -1.54 11.15 13.69
N LEU A 16 -0.75 10.21 14.23
CA LEU A 16 0.61 9.95 13.78
C LEU A 16 0.65 9.41 12.34
N GLU A 17 -0.29 8.54 11.96
CA GLU A 17 -0.42 8.07 10.57
C GLU A 17 -0.73 9.22 9.60
N GLY A 18 -1.42 10.25 10.06
CA GLY A 18 -1.63 11.50 9.32
C GLY A 18 -0.39 12.36 9.20
N SER A 19 0.63 12.16 10.04
CA SER A 19 1.85 12.96 10.04
C SER A 19 2.82 12.53 8.94
N PRO A 20 3.69 13.43 8.44
CA PRO A 20 4.69 13.07 7.44
C PRO A 20 5.81 12.16 7.97
N LEU A 21 5.94 11.98 9.28
CA LEU A 21 7.02 11.22 9.91
C LEU A 21 6.63 9.78 10.28
N PHE A 22 5.36 9.47 10.29
CA PHE A 22 4.86 8.17 10.71
C PHE A 22 3.78 7.68 9.75
N TRP A 23 3.97 6.51 9.17
CA TRP A 23 3.01 5.96 8.18
C TRP A 23 2.58 4.52 8.44
N ILE A 24 3.10 3.85 9.47
CA ILE A 24 2.74 2.48 9.83
C ILE A 24 2.27 2.45 11.28
N GLY A 25 0.98 2.15 11.49
CA GLY A 25 0.42 1.93 12.82
C GLY A 25 0.68 0.51 13.34
N VAL A 26 0.83 0.36 14.65
CA VAL A 26 0.98 -0.96 15.30
C VAL A 26 -0.21 -1.87 15.00
N GLY A 27 -1.40 -1.30 14.80
CA GLY A 27 -2.59 -2.03 14.40
C GLY A 27 -2.44 -2.80 13.09
N GLY A 28 -1.64 -2.29 12.15
CA GLY A 28 -1.36 -2.94 10.87
C GLY A 28 -0.67 -4.31 11.00
N SER A 29 0.00 -4.59 12.10
CA SER A 29 0.64 -5.90 12.36
C SER A 29 -0.35 -7.05 12.54
N VAL A 30 -1.64 -6.78 12.67
CA VAL A 30 -2.70 -7.81 12.71
C VAL A 30 -2.91 -8.47 11.34
N LEU A 31 -2.72 -7.71 10.25
CA LEU A 31 -3.11 -8.12 8.90
C LEU A 31 -2.57 -9.50 8.46
N PRO A 32 -1.29 -9.84 8.63
CA PRO A 32 -0.78 -11.13 8.16
C PRO A 32 -1.16 -12.31 9.04
N LEU A 33 -1.46 -12.09 10.32
CA LEU A 33 -1.61 -13.15 11.31
C LEU A 33 -3.06 -13.46 11.65
N ASP A 34 -3.95 -12.48 11.55
CA ASP A 34 -5.36 -12.58 11.94
C ASP A 34 -6.25 -11.83 10.95
N ARG A 35 -6.52 -12.47 9.84
CA ARG A 35 -7.37 -11.89 8.79
C ARG A 35 -8.79 -11.57 9.26
N PRO A 36 -9.49 -12.43 10.02
CA PRO A 36 -10.81 -12.08 10.53
C PRO A 36 -10.81 -10.79 11.35
N LEU A 37 -9.88 -10.64 12.28
CA LEU A 37 -9.77 -9.41 13.05
C LEU A 37 -9.38 -8.21 12.17
N ALA A 38 -8.48 -8.44 11.21
CA ALA A 38 -8.02 -7.40 10.28
C ALA A 38 -9.16 -6.78 9.45
N GLY A 39 -10.24 -7.53 9.21
CA GLY A 39 -11.43 -7.02 8.54
C GLY A 39 -12.07 -5.81 9.23
N LEU A 40 -11.89 -5.67 10.53
CA LEU A 40 -12.34 -4.48 11.27
C LEU A 40 -11.61 -3.20 10.85
N ALA A 41 -10.44 -3.30 10.22
CA ALA A 41 -9.72 -2.12 9.71
C ALA A 41 -10.58 -1.30 8.73
N ARG A 42 -11.52 -1.93 8.04
CA ARG A 42 -12.48 -1.24 7.16
C ARG A 42 -13.24 -0.11 7.88
N TRP A 43 -13.51 -0.28 9.17
CA TRP A 43 -14.33 0.63 9.98
C TRP A 43 -13.48 1.44 10.95
N LEU A 44 -12.44 0.82 11.51
CA LEU A 44 -11.71 1.36 12.65
C LEU A 44 -10.30 1.86 12.26
N GLY A 45 -9.83 1.56 11.04
CA GLY A 45 -8.45 1.82 10.66
C GLY A 45 -7.44 1.02 11.50
N SER A 46 -6.16 1.29 11.31
CA SER A 46 -5.08 0.66 12.09
C SER A 46 -5.08 1.11 13.55
N GLY A 47 -5.36 2.39 13.81
CA GLY A 47 -5.46 2.92 15.18
C GLY A 47 -6.56 2.25 16.01
N GLY A 48 -7.73 1.97 15.39
CA GLY A 48 -8.80 1.22 16.06
C GLY A 48 -8.40 -0.22 16.38
N LEU A 49 -7.68 -0.90 15.46
CA LEU A 49 -7.14 -2.23 15.74
C LEU A 49 -6.11 -2.21 16.87
N ALA A 50 -5.25 -1.18 16.94
CA ALA A 50 -4.31 -0.99 18.04
C ALA A 50 -5.04 -0.83 19.38
N ALA A 51 -6.11 -0.03 19.42
CA ALA A 51 -6.94 0.16 20.62
C ALA A 51 -7.58 -1.17 21.10
N VAL A 52 -8.14 -1.95 20.18
CA VAL A 52 -8.72 -3.28 20.44
C VAL A 52 -7.69 -4.23 21.02
N ARG A 53 -6.53 -4.35 20.38
CA ARG A 53 -5.43 -5.21 20.85
C ARG A 53 -4.94 -4.82 22.24
N ARG A 54 -4.73 -3.53 22.47
CA ARG A 54 -4.34 -3.03 23.79
C ARG A 54 -5.37 -3.36 24.87
N ARG A 55 -6.64 -3.18 24.54
CA ARG A 55 -7.75 -3.51 25.47
C ARG A 55 -7.79 -4.99 25.80
N TRP A 56 -7.59 -5.85 24.81
CA TRP A 56 -7.56 -7.30 25.01
C TRP A 56 -6.31 -7.79 25.72
N GLY A 57 -5.16 -7.25 25.38
CA GLY A 57 -3.90 -7.57 26.10
C GLY A 57 -4.02 -7.25 27.60
N TRP A 58 -4.61 -6.09 27.93
CA TRP A 58 -4.89 -5.74 29.32
C TRP A 58 -5.89 -6.73 29.95
N GLY A 59 -6.95 -7.10 29.27
CA GLY A 59 -7.93 -8.08 29.75
C GLY A 59 -7.30 -9.44 30.05
N LEU A 60 -6.44 -9.92 29.13
CA LEU A 60 -5.68 -11.17 29.30
C LEU A 60 -4.75 -11.09 30.50
N TRP A 61 -3.97 -10.03 30.63
CA TRP A 61 -3.09 -9.79 31.76
C TRP A 61 -3.84 -9.76 33.08
N ARG A 62 -4.99 -9.08 33.19
CA ARG A 62 -5.84 -9.09 34.37
C ARG A 62 -6.31 -10.49 34.75
N ARG A 63 -6.73 -11.29 33.78
CA ARG A 63 -7.19 -12.67 33.99
C ARG A 63 -6.05 -13.55 34.52
N TRP A 64 -4.87 -13.41 33.95
CA TRP A 64 -3.68 -14.14 34.42
C TRP A 64 -3.34 -13.78 35.87
N ARG A 65 -3.45 -12.50 36.23
CA ARG A 65 -3.18 -12.03 37.60
C ARG A 65 -4.28 -12.37 38.60
N ARG A 66 -5.54 -12.41 38.19
CA ARG A 66 -6.70 -12.66 39.06
C ARG A 66 -7.33 -14.01 38.72
N ARG A 67 -6.84 -15.08 39.37
CA ARG A 67 -7.43 -16.41 39.24
C ARG A 67 -8.88 -16.39 39.73
N GLY A 68 -9.84 -16.51 38.82
CA GLY A 68 -11.28 -16.55 39.18
C GLY A 68 -12.22 -15.62 38.40
N ASP A 69 -11.71 -14.70 37.60
CA ASP A 69 -12.56 -13.89 36.73
C ASP A 69 -13.04 -14.74 35.54
N ARG A 70 -14.35 -15.03 35.47
CA ARG A 70 -14.94 -15.87 34.40
C ARG A 70 -14.77 -15.25 33.01
N GLY A 71 -14.52 -13.93 32.93
CA GLY A 71 -14.15 -13.20 31.70
C GLY A 71 -15.03 -13.44 30.49
N THR A 72 -16.28 -13.84 30.69
CA THR A 72 -17.24 -14.14 29.62
C THR A 72 -17.34 -12.96 28.64
N ALA A 73 -17.42 -11.74 29.16
CA ALA A 73 -17.47 -10.53 28.33
C ALA A 73 -16.22 -10.34 27.46
N TRP A 74 -15.06 -10.76 27.94
CA TRP A 74 -13.81 -10.70 27.17
C TRP A 74 -13.84 -11.68 25.99
N TRP A 75 -14.25 -12.94 26.23
CA TRP A 75 -14.41 -13.93 25.17
C TRP A 75 -15.48 -13.54 24.16
N LEU A 76 -16.63 -13.01 24.64
CA LEU A 76 -17.69 -12.51 23.75
C LEU A 76 -17.18 -11.35 22.89
N SER A 77 -16.37 -10.44 23.45
CA SER A 77 -15.78 -9.35 22.66
C SER A 77 -14.81 -9.83 21.59
N LEU A 78 -14.03 -10.88 21.86
CA LEU A 78 -13.17 -11.54 20.87
C LEU A 78 -14.01 -12.14 19.73
N LEU A 79 -14.98 -12.98 20.08
CA LEU A 79 -15.85 -13.64 19.10
C LEU A 79 -16.60 -12.63 18.25
N LEU A 80 -17.16 -11.60 18.87
CA LEU A 80 -17.89 -10.55 18.17
C LEU A 80 -16.97 -9.79 17.20
N ALA A 81 -15.78 -9.40 17.65
CA ALA A 81 -14.84 -8.66 16.80
C ALA A 81 -14.35 -9.50 15.61
N HIS A 82 -14.03 -10.78 15.83
CA HIS A 82 -13.64 -11.67 14.73
C HIS A 82 -14.80 -11.95 13.78
N GLY A 83 -16.02 -12.14 14.30
CA GLY A 83 -17.22 -12.32 13.50
C GLY A 83 -17.52 -11.09 12.62
N LEU A 84 -17.55 -9.89 13.21
CA LEU A 84 -17.77 -8.65 12.48
C LEU A 84 -16.63 -8.38 11.46
N GLY A 85 -15.40 -8.66 11.84
CA GLY A 85 -14.25 -8.52 10.96
C GLY A 85 -14.33 -9.50 9.79
N ALA A 86 -14.66 -10.77 10.02
CA ALA A 86 -14.85 -11.77 8.97
C ALA A 86 -15.95 -11.37 7.98
N LEU A 87 -17.09 -10.87 8.48
CA LEU A 87 -18.17 -10.35 7.65
C LEU A 87 -17.72 -9.15 6.81
N SER A 88 -16.82 -8.32 7.34
CA SER A 88 -16.28 -7.16 6.64
C SER A 88 -15.31 -7.52 5.51
N LEU A 89 -14.81 -8.75 5.47
CA LEU A 89 -13.94 -9.27 4.40
C LEU A 89 -14.72 -9.77 3.19
N VAL A 90 -16.04 -9.90 3.29
CA VAL A 90 -16.86 -10.28 2.13
C VAL A 90 -16.74 -9.19 1.06
N PRO A 91 -16.20 -9.50 -0.13
CA PRO A 91 -16.07 -8.50 -1.17
C PRO A 91 -17.47 -8.04 -1.63
N PRO A 92 -17.62 -6.76 -2.01
CA PRO A 92 -18.84 -6.32 -2.65
C PRO A 92 -19.04 -7.10 -3.96
N PRO A 93 -20.28 -7.26 -4.44
CA PRO A 93 -20.55 -7.90 -5.71
C PRO A 93 -19.74 -7.18 -6.82
N ALA A 94 -19.04 -7.96 -7.62
CA ALA A 94 -18.27 -7.41 -8.72
C ALA A 94 -19.23 -7.05 -9.86
N PHE A 95 -19.27 -5.77 -10.22
CA PHE A 95 -20.06 -5.29 -11.37
C PHE A 95 -19.34 -5.50 -12.71
N ALA A 96 -18.01 -5.60 -12.68
CA ALA A 96 -17.16 -5.92 -13.82
C ALA A 96 -15.89 -6.61 -13.34
N SER A 97 -15.34 -7.50 -14.16
CA SER A 97 -14.01 -8.09 -13.93
C SER A 97 -13.02 -7.47 -14.91
N LEU A 98 -11.90 -6.96 -14.38
CA LEU A 98 -10.75 -6.53 -15.17
C LEU A 98 -9.65 -7.58 -15.05
N ARG A 99 -9.13 -8.04 -16.19
CA ARG A 99 -7.96 -8.92 -16.22
C ARG A 99 -6.72 -8.05 -16.31
N LEU A 100 -5.99 -7.92 -15.21
CA LEU A 100 -4.76 -7.13 -15.13
C LEU A 100 -3.54 -8.04 -15.06
N GLY A 101 -2.47 -7.68 -15.76
CA GLY A 101 -1.15 -8.26 -15.59
C GLY A 101 -0.37 -7.47 -14.53
N ALA A 102 0.20 -8.12 -13.52
CA ALA A 102 1.11 -7.50 -12.59
C ALA A 102 2.55 -7.87 -12.95
N TRP A 103 3.38 -6.88 -13.25
CA TRP A 103 4.78 -7.08 -13.58
C TRP A 103 5.69 -6.56 -12.48
N GLN A 104 6.46 -7.46 -11.88
CA GLN A 104 7.44 -7.15 -10.86
C GLN A 104 8.86 -7.33 -11.41
N PRO A 105 9.53 -6.25 -11.86
CA PRO A 105 10.87 -6.35 -12.47
C PRO A 105 11.98 -6.70 -11.48
N ALA A 106 11.69 -6.67 -10.16
CA ALA A 106 12.61 -7.01 -9.06
C ALA A 106 13.99 -6.34 -9.17
N VAL A 107 14.00 -5.09 -9.59
CA VAL A 107 15.18 -4.32 -9.88
C VAL A 107 15.79 -3.72 -8.60
N PRO A 108 17.06 -4.06 -8.21
CA PRO A 108 17.71 -3.44 -7.07
C PRO A 108 17.86 -1.93 -7.23
N THR A 109 17.54 -1.16 -6.18
CA THR A 109 17.53 0.32 -6.23
C THR A 109 18.88 0.90 -6.68
N ARG A 110 20.00 0.28 -6.29
CA ARG A 110 21.36 0.70 -6.68
C ARG A 110 21.61 0.72 -8.19
N GLU A 111 20.88 -0.10 -8.91
CA GLU A 111 21.08 -0.28 -10.35
C GLU A 111 20.11 0.55 -11.20
N LYS A 112 19.14 1.23 -10.61
CA LYS A 112 18.08 1.97 -11.32
C LYS A 112 18.58 3.10 -12.24
N PHE A 113 19.82 3.55 -12.09
CA PHE A 113 20.36 4.74 -12.77
C PHE A 113 21.51 4.49 -13.72
N SER A 114 21.87 3.22 -14.04
CA SER A 114 22.95 2.93 -14.98
C SER A 114 22.45 2.84 -16.44
N PRO A 115 23.21 3.37 -17.45
CA PRO A 115 22.80 3.33 -18.87
C PRO A 115 22.60 1.92 -19.42
N ASP A 116 23.45 0.97 -19.05
CA ASP A 116 23.35 -0.43 -19.50
C ASP A 116 22.07 -1.11 -18.99
N ARG A 117 21.55 -0.58 -17.92
CA ARG A 117 20.33 -1.05 -17.34
C ARG A 117 19.10 -0.59 -18.10
N GLN A 118 19.10 0.60 -18.67
CA GLN A 118 17.97 1.07 -19.45
C GLN A 118 17.67 0.12 -20.61
N ARG A 119 18.71 -0.35 -21.31
CA ARG A 119 18.57 -1.34 -22.39
C ARG A 119 17.98 -2.66 -21.88
N ARG A 120 18.50 -3.18 -20.76
CA ARG A 120 17.98 -4.42 -20.14
C ARG A 120 16.55 -4.25 -19.63
N PHE A 121 16.24 -3.08 -19.09
CA PHE A 121 14.89 -2.73 -18.64
C PHE A 121 13.92 -2.71 -19.82
N ASN A 122 14.25 -2.03 -20.92
CA ASN A 122 13.39 -1.95 -22.10
C ASN A 122 13.13 -3.34 -22.69
N ALA A 123 14.17 -4.19 -22.80
CA ALA A 123 14.01 -5.57 -23.25
C ALA A 123 13.09 -6.40 -22.33
N ALA A 124 13.25 -6.26 -21.01
CA ALA A 124 12.40 -6.94 -20.03
C ALA A 124 10.96 -6.43 -20.06
N LEU A 125 10.75 -5.12 -20.21
CA LEU A 125 9.40 -4.54 -20.36
C LEU A 125 8.75 -4.98 -21.66
N SER A 126 9.46 -4.98 -22.80
CA SER A 126 8.94 -5.49 -24.07
C SER A 126 8.49 -6.94 -23.94
N SER A 127 9.30 -7.79 -23.31
CA SER A 127 8.92 -9.18 -23.04
C SER A 127 7.68 -9.28 -22.15
N ALA A 128 7.58 -8.47 -21.10
CA ALA A 128 6.41 -8.46 -20.23
C ALA A 128 5.15 -7.98 -20.96
N LEU A 129 5.26 -6.99 -21.84
CA LEU A 129 4.15 -6.50 -22.67
C LEU A 129 3.67 -7.56 -23.65
N GLN A 130 4.59 -8.29 -24.31
CA GLN A 130 4.25 -9.40 -25.19
C GLN A 130 3.52 -10.53 -24.45
N GLN A 131 4.02 -10.92 -23.26
CA GLN A 131 3.37 -11.91 -22.41
C GLN A 131 1.98 -11.44 -21.97
N ALA A 132 1.84 -10.20 -21.56
CA ALA A 132 0.58 -9.59 -21.16
C ALA A 132 -0.45 -9.63 -22.32
N GLN A 133 0.00 -9.33 -23.54
CA GLN A 133 -0.84 -9.40 -24.74
C GLN A 133 -1.25 -10.85 -25.05
N ALA A 134 -0.33 -11.80 -24.98
CA ALA A 134 -0.62 -13.22 -25.18
C ALA A 134 -1.63 -13.77 -24.16
N LEU A 135 -1.57 -13.28 -22.91
CA LEU A 135 -2.52 -13.61 -21.84
C LEU A 135 -3.83 -12.82 -21.93
N GLN A 136 -3.99 -11.95 -22.93
CA GLN A 136 -5.19 -11.14 -23.15
C GLN A 136 -5.57 -10.31 -21.92
N VAL A 137 -4.58 -9.76 -21.19
CA VAL A 137 -4.86 -8.83 -20.11
C VAL A 137 -5.22 -7.46 -20.67
N GLN A 138 -6.04 -6.72 -19.94
CA GLN A 138 -6.56 -5.42 -20.37
C GLN A 138 -5.60 -4.27 -20.07
N ALA A 139 -4.70 -4.45 -19.10
CA ALA A 139 -3.61 -3.55 -18.79
C ALA A 139 -2.47 -4.25 -18.06
N LEU A 140 -1.25 -3.76 -18.22
CA LEU A 140 -0.08 -4.15 -17.44
C LEU A 140 0.14 -3.13 -16.32
N VAL A 141 0.30 -3.61 -15.09
CA VAL A 141 0.54 -2.78 -13.90
C VAL A 141 1.94 -3.08 -13.37
N ALA A 142 2.73 -2.04 -13.14
CA ALA A 142 4.06 -2.13 -12.57
C ALA A 142 4.22 -1.25 -11.33
N PRO A 143 5.13 -1.59 -10.38
CA PRO A 143 5.24 -0.92 -9.08
C PRO A 143 5.86 0.47 -9.17
N GLU A 144 5.95 1.14 -8.00
CA GLU A 144 6.57 2.44 -7.83
C GLU A 144 8.03 2.45 -8.31
N GLY A 145 8.41 3.55 -8.97
CA GLY A 145 9.77 3.76 -9.44
C GLY A 145 10.27 2.73 -10.45
N THR A 146 9.35 2.08 -11.17
CA THR A 146 9.70 1.10 -12.23
C THR A 146 10.22 1.80 -13.46
N LEU A 147 9.50 2.80 -13.97
CA LEU A 147 9.93 3.52 -15.16
C LEU A 147 11.13 4.44 -14.85
N PRO A 148 12.18 4.39 -15.67
CA PRO A 148 13.28 5.33 -15.59
C PRO A 148 12.81 6.78 -15.80
N SER A 149 13.60 7.74 -15.31
CA SER A 149 13.33 9.15 -15.60
C SER A 149 13.38 9.41 -17.12
N ARG A 150 12.38 10.11 -17.63
CA ARG A 150 12.23 10.45 -19.05
C ARG A 150 11.98 9.25 -19.98
N TRP A 151 11.62 8.08 -19.46
CA TRP A 151 11.21 6.96 -20.29
C TRP A 151 9.95 7.30 -21.09
N GLN A 152 9.90 6.86 -22.37
CA GLN A 152 8.77 7.07 -23.26
C GLN A 152 8.30 5.74 -23.89
N PRO A 153 7.05 5.62 -24.35
CA PRO A 153 6.57 4.43 -25.04
C PRO A 153 7.40 4.01 -26.25
N ASP A 154 7.96 4.98 -26.95
CA ASP A 154 8.84 4.73 -28.12
C ASP A 154 10.14 4.02 -27.77
N ASP A 155 10.56 4.02 -26.49
CA ASP A 155 11.72 3.25 -26.01
C ASP A 155 11.53 1.71 -26.15
N VAL A 156 10.28 1.26 -26.41
CA VAL A 156 9.90 -0.15 -26.60
C VAL A 156 9.01 -0.35 -27.83
N ASP A 157 9.21 0.45 -28.88
CA ASP A 157 8.45 0.42 -30.13
C ASP A 157 6.92 0.62 -29.93
N GLY A 158 6.54 1.38 -28.92
CA GLY A 158 5.16 1.62 -28.55
C GLY A 158 4.59 0.62 -27.56
N LEU A 159 3.35 0.89 -27.14
CA LEU A 159 2.63 0.04 -26.18
C LEU A 159 1.52 -0.74 -26.88
N PRO A 160 1.52 -2.09 -26.84
CA PRO A 160 0.45 -2.89 -27.43
C PRO A 160 -0.82 -2.91 -26.57
N LEU A 161 -0.72 -2.54 -25.29
CA LEU A 161 -1.82 -2.45 -24.31
C LEU A 161 -1.53 -1.35 -23.28
N PRO A 162 -2.53 -0.88 -22.52
CA PRO A 162 -2.33 0.11 -21.49
C PRO A 162 -1.30 -0.33 -20.44
N LEU A 163 -0.37 0.57 -20.10
CA LEU A 163 0.62 0.41 -19.04
C LEU A 163 0.35 1.41 -17.91
N ILE A 164 0.13 0.90 -16.70
CA ILE A 164 0.03 1.70 -15.49
C ILE A 164 1.28 1.43 -14.66
N SER A 165 2.11 2.45 -14.44
CA SER A 165 3.38 2.24 -13.73
C SER A 165 3.76 3.41 -12.87
N GLY A 166 4.45 3.12 -11.77
CA GLY A 166 5.18 4.15 -11.03
C GLY A 166 6.39 4.64 -11.82
N GLY A 167 6.58 5.94 -11.84
CA GLY A 167 7.68 6.59 -12.53
C GLY A 167 7.91 8.00 -12.00
N PHE A 168 8.69 8.78 -12.74
CA PHE A 168 9.03 10.15 -12.36
C PHE A 168 8.64 11.12 -13.46
N ARG A 169 8.10 12.27 -13.05
CA ARG A 169 7.84 13.41 -13.94
C ARG A 169 8.44 14.69 -13.39
N TRP A 170 8.70 15.63 -14.25
CA TRP A 170 9.21 16.95 -13.88
C TRP A 170 8.10 17.99 -13.91
N VAL A 171 7.92 18.70 -12.81
CA VAL A 171 6.94 19.78 -12.69
C VAL A 171 7.65 21.00 -12.13
N ARG A 172 7.74 22.08 -12.93
CA ARG A 172 8.40 23.33 -12.55
C ARG A 172 9.84 23.13 -12.02
N GLY A 173 10.61 22.26 -12.67
CA GLY A 173 11.99 21.95 -12.28
C GLY A 173 12.15 20.98 -11.10
N GLN A 174 11.06 20.47 -10.54
CA GLN A 174 11.07 19.48 -9.47
C GLN A 174 10.66 18.11 -9.98
N GLN A 175 11.41 17.09 -9.61
CA GLN A 175 11.06 15.70 -9.87
C GLN A 175 9.98 15.23 -8.89
N ARG A 176 8.93 14.60 -9.42
CA ARG A 176 7.85 14.01 -8.64
C ARG A 176 7.71 12.53 -8.93
N SER A 177 7.55 11.73 -7.89
CA SER A 177 7.11 10.35 -8.02
C SER A 177 5.62 10.34 -8.36
N SER A 178 5.25 9.62 -9.41
CA SER A 178 3.90 9.66 -9.96
C SER A 178 3.47 8.27 -10.43
N VAL A 179 2.17 8.03 -10.46
CA VAL A 179 1.57 6.95 -11.25
C VAL A 179 1.34 7.51 -12.64
N LEU A 180 1.89 6.84 -13.63
CA LEU A 180 1.86 7.19 -15.04
C LEU A 180 1.05 6.18 -15.83
N LEU A 181 0.30 6.65 -16.81
CA LEU A 181 -0.49 5.85 -17.75
C LEU A 181 0.07 6.01 -19.16
N GLY A 182 0.52 4.92 -19.75
CA GLY A 182 0.82 4.82 -21.17
C GLY A 182 -0.35 4.16 -21.91
N LEU A 183 -0.74 4.72 -23.04
CA LEU A 183 -1.83 4.17 -23.85
C LEU A 183 -1.32 3.75 -25.23
N PRO A 184 -1.88 2.69 -25.83
CA PRO A 184 -1.56 2.29 -27.20
C PRO A 184 -1.73 3.44 -28.17
N GLY A 185 -0.76 3.59 -29.08
CA GLY A 185 -0.80 4.63 -30.11
C GLY A 185 -0.58 6.07 -29.62
N ARG A 186 -0.23 6.28 -28.36
CA ARG A 186 0.17 7.59 -27.83
C ARG A 186 1.65 7.66 -27.52
N ALA A 187 2.31 8.72 -27.94
CA ALA A 187 3.74 8.92 -27.78
C ALA A 187 4.18 9.34 -26.37
N GLY A 188 3.24 9.65 -25.47
CA GLY A 188 3.58 10.17 -24.14
C GLY A 188 2.94 9.39 -23.01
N LEU A 189 3.42 9.67 -21.79
CA LEU A 189 2.83 9.18 -20.55
C LEU A 189 1.96 10.25 -19.92
N GLU A 190 0.75 9.84 -19.54
CA GLU A 190 -0.19 10.72 -18.83
C GLU A 190 -0.04 10.52 -17.32
N PRO A 191 0.19 11.58 -16.52
CA PRO A 191 0.22 11.45 -15.08
C PRO A 191 -1.21 11.26 -14.54
N LEU A 192 -1.44 10.17 -13.81
CA LEU A 192 -2.71 9.93 -13.13
C LEU A 192 -2.74 10.60 -11.76
N VAL A 193 -1.67 10.43 -10.99
CA VAL A 193 -1.56 10.99 -9.63
C VAL A 193 -0.10 11.14 -9.22
N ASP A 194 0.21 12.24 -8.53
CA ASP A 194 1.49 12.42 -7.86
C ASP A 194 1.45 11.83 -6.46
N LYS A 195 2.58 11.34 -5.97
CA LYS A 195 2.73 10.88 -4.60
C LYS A 195 2.57 12.05 -3.63
N HIS A 196 1.56 12.00 -2.78
CA HIS A 196 1.27 13.04 -1.80
C HIS A 196 2.06 12.88 -0.50
N ARG A 197 2.27 11.63 -0.06
CA ARG A 197 3.01 11.33 1.17
C ARG A 197 4.42 10.90 0.81
N LEU A 198 5.34 11.81 0.96
CA LEU A 198 6.76 11.57 0.68
C LEU A 198 7.42 10.88 1.87
N VAL A 199 8.37 9.99 1.58
CA VAL A 199 9.17 9.31 2.60
C VAL A 199 10.17 10.30 3.21
N PRO A 200 10.10 10.55 4.53
CA PRO A 200 11.07 11.43 5.19
C PRO A 200 12.50 10.95 4.97
N LEU A 201 13.43 11.89 4.77
CA LEU A 201 14.86 11.67 4.51
C LEU A 201 15.18 10.93 3.20
N GLY A 202 14.20 10.28 2.55
CA GLY A 202 14.39 9.62 1.25
C GLY A 202 13.88 10.45 0.07
N GLU A 203 12.72 11.09 0.26
CA GLU A 203 12.04 11.87 -0.78
C GLU A 203 11.77 13.31 -0.34
N TRP A 204 11.91 13.58 0.93
CA TRP A 204 11.69 14.88 1.54
C TRP A 204 12.62 15.10 2.73
N LEU A 205 13.24 16.27 2.79
CA LEU A 205 14.01 16.72 3.94
C LEU A 205 13.18 17.74 4.72
N PRO A 206 12.97 17.54 6.03
CA PRO A 206 12.35 18.57 6.85
C PRO A 206 13.21 19.83 6.82
N PRO A 207 12.60 21.03 6.77
CA PRO A 207 13.36 22.25 6.90
C PRO A 207 14.12 22.22 8.25
N LEU A 208 15.44 22.28 8.18
CA LEU A 208 16.24 22.42 9.38
C LEU A 208 15.90 23.79 10.00
N PRO A 209 15.69 23.89 11.32
CA PRO A 209 15.57 25.18 11.96
C PRO A 209 16.87 25.97 11.71
N ALA A 210 16.72 27.21 11.24
CA ALA A 210 17.83 28.14 11.03
C ALA A 210 18.48 28.51 12.36
#